data_4dc8d4fbdff026048900218ea0b731c1
#
_entry.id   4dc8d4fbdff026048900218ea0b731c1
#
_cell.length_a   1.000
_cell.length_b   1.000
_cell.length_c   1.000
_cell.angle_alpha   90.00
_cell.angle_beta   90.00
_cell.angle_gamma   90.00
#
_symmetry.space_group_name_H-M   'P 1'
#
loop_
_entity.id
_entity.type
_entity.pdbx_description
1 polymer ?
#
loop_
_entity_poly.entity_id
_entity_poly.type
_entity_poly.pdbx_seq_one_letter_code
_entity_poly.pdbx_strand_id
1 'polypeptide(L)'
;MQFFLIFFDIAVKRAIFVVMEEDLKTAVEVMRKGGVILYPTDTIWGIGCDATNAEAVDKVYKIKKRASNKAMLVLVGKMEDVENYVETVPEMAYQLNELSEKPITIIYDNALNLAQELLGDNSSVGIRVSREVFTQRLCRMLRKPIVSTSANIAGEPSPAFFDEISDEIKSAVDYIVKYRQDDKTPHAPSSVVMLSADNTIKILRP
;
A
#
# COMPACT_ATOMS: atom_id res chain seq x y z
N MET A 1 -40.57 -2.39 10.96
CA MET A 1 -39.35 -1.59 11.20
C MET A 1 -38.05 -2.38 10.95
N GLN A 2 -37.93 -3.59 11.44
CA GLN A 2 -36.71 -4.45 11.29
C GLN A 2 -36.40 -4.85 9.84
N PHE A 3 -37.40 -5.16 9.02
CA PHE A 3 -37.21 -5.47 7.58
C PHE A 3 -36.69 -4.28 6.77
N PHE A 4 -37.14 -3.08 7.07
CA PHE A 4 -36.68 -1.88 6.36
C PHE A 4 -35.20 -1.58 6.61
N LEU A 5 -34.71 -1.81 7.84
CA LEU A 5 -33.29 -1.68 8.22
C LEU A 5 -32.41 -2.68 7.49
N ILE A 6 -32.88 -3.93 7.32
CA ILE A 6 -32.14 -4.98 6.62
C ILE A 6 -32.00 -4.64 5.13
N PHE A 7 -33.06 -4.22 4.47
CA PHE A 7 -33.02 -3.82 3.06
C PHE A 7 -32.14 -2.58 2.82
N PHE A 8 -32.17 -1.62 3.74
CA PHE A 8 -31.33 -0.42 3.67
C PHE A 8 -29.85 -0.81 3.80
N ASP A 9 -29.48 -1.67 4.75
CA ASP A 9 -28.11 -2.16 4.95
C ASP A 9 -27.59 -2.92 3.71
N ILE A 10 -28.42 -3.77 3.11
CA ILE A 10 -28.08 -4.48 1.86
C ILE A 10 -27.88 -3.51 0.69
N ALA A 11 -28.72 -2.51 0.55
CA ALA A 11 -28.60 -1.51 -0.52
C ALA A 11 -27.32 -0.67 -0.37
N VAL A 12 -26.99 -0.24 0.84
CA VAL A 12 -25.75 0.50 1.16
C VAL A 12 -24.51 -0.36 0.88
N LYS A 13 -24.46 -1.60 1.34
CA LYS A 13 -23.35 -2.53 1.07
C LYS A 13 -23.18 -2.79 -0.42
N ARG A 14 -24.28 -2.92 -1.16
CA ARG A 14 -24.25 -3.09 -2.62
C ARG A 14 -23.70 -1.83 -3.31
N ALA A 15 -24.09 -0.65 -2.90
CA ALA A 15 -23.57 0.61 -3.44
C ALA A 15 -22.07 0.77 -3.18
N ILE A 16 -21.60 0.51 -1.96
CA ILE A 16 -20.19 0.51 -1.60
C ILE A 16 -19.41 -0.50 -2.47
N PHE A 17 -19.94 -1.69 -2.66
CA PHE A 17 -19.32 -2.72 -3.50
C PHE A 17 -19.20 -2.26 -4.96
N VAL A 18 -20.22 -1.63 -5.53
CA VAL A 18 -20.20 -1.12 -6.90
C VAL A 18 -19.13 -0.04 -7.06
N VAL A 19 -19.06 0.92 -6.13
CA VAL A 19 -18.03 1.98 -6.13
C VAL A 19 -16.64 1.36 -6.07
N MET A 20 -16.42 0.38 -5.19
CA MET A 20 -15.13 -0.30 -5.07
C MET A 20 -14.73 -1.03 -6.36
N GLU A 21 -15.68 -1.69 -7.05
CA GLU A 21 -15.41 -2.39 -8.32
C GLU A 21 -15.02 -1.41 -9.45
N GLU A 22 -15.69 -0.27 -9.54
CA GLU A 22 -15.36 0.78 -10.52
C GLU A 22 -13.99 1.37 -10.25
N ASP A 23 -13.71 1.70 -8.98
CA ASP A 23 -12.42 2.21 -8.55
C ASP A 23 -11.28 1.23 -8.87
N LEU A 24 -11.46 -0.07 -8.59
CA LEU A 24 -10.46 -1.10 -8.88
C LEU A 24 -10.12 -1.15 -10.38
N LYS A 25 -11.12 -1.14 -11.25
CA LYS A 25 -10.90 -1.15 -12.71
C LYS A 25 -10.13 0.07 -13.16
N THR A 26 -10.56 1.26 -12.72
CA THR A 26 -9.93 2.54 -13.08
C THR A 26 -8.50 2.62 -12.54
N ALA A 27 -8.29 2.27 -11.27
CA ALA A 27 -6.97 2.28 -10.65
C ALA A 27 -5.98 1.35 -11.37
N VAL A 28 -6.42 0.13 -11.74
CA VAL A 28 -5.60 -0.81 -12.51
C VAL A 28 -5.22 -0.25 -13.88
N GLU A 29 -6.18 0.37 -14.60
CA GLU A 29 -5.91 0.98 -15.91
C GLU A 29 -4.92 2.13 -15.81
N VAL A 30 -5.08 3.01 -14.82
CA VAL A 30 -4.17 4.13 -14.56
C VAL A 30 -2.77 3.60 -14.25
N MET A 31 -2.64 2.64 -13.34
CA MET A 31 -1.33 2.09 -12.94
C MET A 31 -0.65 1.34 -14.08
N ARG A 32 -1.38 0.60 -14.93
CA ARG A 32 -0.82 -0.07 -16.11
C ARG A 32 -0.25 0.91 -17.14
N LYS A 33 -0.76 2.14 -17.16
CA LYS A 33 -0.25 3.24 -18.00
C LYS A 33 0.90 4.02 -17.33
N GLY A 34 1.42 3.56 -16.20
CA GLY A 34 2.45 4.23 -15.42
C GLY A 34 1.94 5.44 -14.63
N GLY A 35 0.64 5.45 -14.31
CA GLY A 35 0.03 6.47 -13.47
C GLY A 35 0.17 6.19 -11.99
N VAL A 36 -0.08 7.23 -11.19
CA VAL A 36 -0.03 7.26 -9.73
C VAL A 36 -1.43 7.43 -9.18
N ILE A 37 -1.78 6.68 -8.15
CA ILE A 37 -3.09 6.74 -7.50
C ILE A 37 -2.98 7.17 -6.03
N LEU A 38 -4.05 7.81 -5.54
CA LEU A 38 -4.31 8.07 -4.12
C LEU A 38 -5.37 7.07 -3.66
N TYR A 39 -5.07 6.23 -2.65
CA TYR A 39 -5.91 5.10 -2.28
C TYR A 39 -5.90 4.78 -0.79
N PRO A 40 -6.98 4.19 -0.24
CA PRO A 40 -7.03 3.73 1.14
C PRO A 40 -6.20 2.45 1.33
N THR A 41 -5.57 2.33 2.50
CA THR A 41 -4.83 1.12 2.90
C THR A 41 -5.34 0.57 4.24
N ASP A 42 -4.72 -0.48 4.73
CA ASP A 42 -4.93 -1.03 6.08
C ASP A 42 -4.31 -0.16 7.20
N THR A 43 -3.66 0.94 6.85
CA THR A 43 -3.11 1.91 7.79
C THR A 43 -3.70 3.29 7.52
N ILE A 44 -3.03 4.13 6.77
CA ILE A 44 -3.47 5.46 6.38
C ILE A 44 -3.58 5.57 4.86
N TRP A 45 -4.18 6.62 4.34
CA TRP A 45 -4.21 6.89 2.90
C TRP A 45 -2.81 6.95 2.32
N GLY A 46 -2.64 6.28 1.18
CA GLY A 46 -1.36 6.15 0.50
C GLY A 46 -1.36 6.70 -0.91
N ILE A 47 -0.18 7.09 -1.38
CA ILE A 47 0.13 7.32 -2.78
C ILE A 47 0.83 6.06 -3.28
N GLY A 48 0.42 5.56 -4.44
CA GLY A 48 0.99 4.34 -5.00
C GLY A 48 0.98 4.27 -6.50
N CYS A 49 1.84 3.39 -7.00
CA CYS A 49 1.98 3.04 -8.41
C CYS A 49 2.46 1.59 -8.55
N ASP A 50 2.59 1.09 -9.77
CA ASP A 50 3.26 -0.20 -10.05
C ASP A 50 4.72 -0.14 -9.57
N ALA A 51 5.07 -0.96 -8.58
CA ALA A 51 6.40 -1.00 -7.98
C ALA A 51 7.49 -1.58 -8.91
N THR A 52 7.10 -2.12 -10.06
CA THR A 52 8.03 -2.63 -11.09
C THR A 52 8.31 -1.60 -12.19
N ASN A 53 7.63 -0.44 -12.17
CA ASN A 53 7.76 0.60 -13.16
C ASN A 53 8.57 1.78 -12.60
N ALA A 54 9.84 1.90 -13.01
CA ALA A 54 10.77 2.92 -12.55
C ALA A 54 10.25 4.36 -12.78
N GLU A 55 9.64 4.63 -13.95
CA GLU A 55 9.09 5.95 -14.27
C GLU A 55 7.92 6.33 -13.34
N ALA A 56 7.05 5.36 -13.01
CA ALA A 56 5.95 5.57 -12.10
C ALA A 56 6.44 5.79 -10.67
N VAL A 57 7.46 5.06 -10.24
CA VAL A 57 8.13 5.24 -8.95
C VAL A 57 8.74 6.63 -8.84
N ASP A 58 9.44 7.09 -9.87
CA ASP A 58 10.03 8.43 -9.92
C ASP A 58 8.97 9.55 -9.82
N LYS A 59 7.79 9.36 -10.45
CA LYS A 59 6.65 10.27 -10.26
C LYS A 59 6.23 10.36 -8.79
N VAL A 60 6.16 9.24 -8.06
CA VAL A 60 5.82 9.25 -6.63
C VAL A 60 6.85 10.03 -5.83
N TYR A 61 8.16 9.88 -6.10
CA TYR A 61 9.20 10.67 -5.44
C TYR A 61 9.02 12.17 -5.70
N LYS A 62 8.72 12.56 -6.95
CA LYS A 62 8.47 13.95 -7.32
C LYS A 62 7.24 14.54 -6.62
N ILE A 63 6.12 13.82 -6.61
CA ILE A 63 4.89 14.22 -5.91
C ILE A 63 5.18 14.47 -4.43
N LYS A 64 5.92 13.59 -3.78
CA LYS A 64 6.27 13.70 -2.36
C LYS A 64 7.38 14.72 -2.08
N LYS A 65 8.02 15.30 -3.08
CA LYS A 65 9.26 16.10 -2.91
C LYS A 65 10.29 15.37 -2.06
N ARG A 66 10.41 14.04 -2.24
CA ARG A 66 11.23 13.13 -1.44
C ARG A 66 12.51 12.80 -2.18
N ALA A 67 13.63 12.82 -1.49
CA ALA A 67 14.90 12.36 -2.06
C ALA A 67 14.81 10.86 -2.42
N SER A 68 15.31 10.48 -3.59
CA SER A 68 15.25 9.10 -4.11
C SER A 68 16.06 8.08 -3.31
N ASN A 69 16.93 8.54 -2.39
CA ASN A 69 17.69 7.67 -1.50
C ASN A 69 16.92 7.20 -0.24
N LYS A 70 15.66 7.61 -0.10
CA LYS A 70 14.80 7.18 1.02
C LYS A 70 13.81 6.14 0.53
N ALA A 71 14.09 4.87 0.79
CA ALA A 71 13.25 3.75 0.39
C ALA A 71 11.76 3.95 0.72
N MET A 72 10.89 3.46 -0.16
CA MET A 72 9.44 3.38 0.07
C MET A 72 9.05 1.92 0.22
N LEU A 73 7.97 1.66 0.96
CA LEU A 73 7.47 0.31 1.12
C LEU A 73 6.62 -0.13 -0.08
N VAL A 74 6.52 -1.44 -0.20
CA VAL A 74 5.75 -2.11 -1.25
C VAL A 74 4.63 -2.93 -0.60
N LEU A 75 3.44 -2.93 -1.20
CA LEU A 75 2.32 -3.78 -0.80
C LEU A 75 2.16 -4.93 -1.76
N VAL A 76 1.87 -6.11 -1.20
CA VAL A 76 1.44 -7.30 -1.94
C VAL A 76 0.08 -7.77 -1.42
N GLY A 77 -0.63 -8.56 -2.23
CA GLY A 77 -1.98 -9.00 -1.90
C GLY A 77 -2.03 -10.20 -0.96
N LYS A 78 -1.00 -11.02 -0.93
CA LYS A 78 -0.89 -12.24 -0.10
C LYS A 78 0.58 -12.57 0.16
N MET A 79 0.83 -13.41 1.17
CA MET A 79 2.19 -13.72 1.63
C MET A 79 3.01 -14.46 0.56
N GLU A 80 2.40 -15.36 -0.20
CA GLU A 80 3.07 -16.10 -1.27
C GLU A 80 3.59 -15.21 -2.41
N ASP A 81 3.00 -14.01 -2.58
CA ASP A 81 3.47 -13.07 -3.60
C ASP A 81 4.84 -12.48 -3.24
N VAL A 82 5.26 -12.49 -1.95
CA VAL A 82 6.56 -11.98 -1.49
C VAL A 82 7.72 -12.72 -2.17
N GLU A 83 7.58 -14.04 -2.38
CA GLU A 83 8.61 -14.89 -3.01
C GLU A 83 8.99 -14.45 -4.44
N ASN A 84 8.11 -13.68 -5.11
CA ASN A 84 8.43 -13.14 -6.43
C ASN A 84 9.34 -11.90 -6.37
N TYR A 85 9.51 -11.30 -5.19
CA TYR A 85 10.16 -10.01 -5.01
C TYR A 85 11.33 -10.02 -4.03
N VAL A 86 11.67 -11.18 -3.50
CA VAL A 86 12.80 -11.39 -2.58
C VAL A 86 13.49 -12.71 -2.92
N GLU A 87 14.82 -12.73 -2.92
CA GLU A 87 15.60 -13.94 -3.22
C GLU A 87 15.32 -15.08 -2.24
N THR A 88 15.20 -14.76 -0.95
CA THR A 88 14.90 -15.70 0.11
C THR A 88 13.92 -15.10 1.09
N VAL A 89 12.78 -15.76 1.29
CA VAL A 89 11.80 -15.38 2.32
C VAL A 89 12.02 -16.29 3.53
N PRO A 90 12.52 -15.75 4.66
CA PRO A 90 12.73 -16.56 5.86
C PRO A 90 11.40 -17.11 6.40
N GLU A 91 11.41 -18.33 6.97
CA GLU A 91 10.20 -18.96 7.53
C GLU A 91 9.54 -18.09 8.61
N MET A 92 10.35 -17.38 9.39
CA MET A 92 9.86 -16.43 10.40
C MET A 92 8.97 -15.33 9.81
N ALA A 93 9.13 -14.96 8.52
CA ALA A 93 8.29 -13.95 7.87
C ALA A 93 6.82 -14.39 7.78
N TYR A 94 6.57 -15.67 7.51
CA TYR A 94 5.21 -16.23 7.48
C TYR A 94 4.57 -16.18 8.86
N GLN A 95 5.32 -16.58 9.90
CA GLN A 95 4.86 -16.54 11.29
C GLN A 95 4.58 -15.11 11.75
N LEU A 96 5.46 -14.16 11.46
CA LEU A 96 5.27 -12.74 11.79
C LEU A 96 4.03 -12.16 11.10
N ASN A 97 3.83 -12.49 9.82
CA ASN A 97 2.65 -12.02 9.09
C ASN A 97 1.34 -12.61 9.63
N GLU A 98 1.34 -13.90 10.00
CA GLU A 98 0.16 -14.61 10.52
C GLU A 98 -0.20 -14.17 11.95
N LEU A 99 0.80 -14.10 12.84
CA LEU A 99 0.59 -13.84 14.26
C LEU A 99 0.47 -12.36 14.61
N SER A 100 0.85 -11.45 13.71
CA SER A 100 0.76 -10.02 13.97
C SER A 100 -0.69 -9.55 13.99
N GLU A 101 -1.13 -8.97 15.10
CA GLU A 101 -2.47 -8.37 15.22
C GLU A 101 -2.61 -7.08 14.41
N LYS A 102 -1.51 -6.33 14.26
CA LYS A 102 -1.42 -5.06 13.52
C LYS A 102 -0.75 -5.27 12.16
N PRO A 103 -0.96 -4.36 11.20
CA PRO A 103 -0.19 -4.37 9.96
C PRO A 103 1.32 -4.35 10.24
N ILE A 104 2.06 -5.28 9.65
CA ILE A 104 3.51 -5.39 9.79
C ILE A 104 4.18 -5.19 8.42
N THR A 105 5.23 -4.37 8.41
CA THR A 105 6.14 -4.22 7.27
C THR A 105 7.44 -4.94 7.61
N ILE A 106 7.83 -5.89 6.77
CA ILE A 106 9.08 -6.63 6.92
C ILE A 106 10.06 -6.12 5.87
N ILE A 107 11.26 -5.71 6.31
CA ILE A 107 12.36 -5.35 5.42
C ILE A 107 13.17 -6.59 5.16
N TYR A 108 13.28 -6.94 3.88
CA TYR A 108 14.07 -8.05 3.35
C TYR A 108 15.28 -7.54 2.60
N ASP A 109 16.37 -8.30 2.62
CA ASP A 109 17.52 -8.08 1.74
C ASP A 109 17.30 -8.76 0.37
N ASN A 110 18.12 -8.39 -0.61
CA ASN A 110 18.15 -9.01 -1.94
C ASN A 110 16.78 -9.02 -2.64
N ALA A 111 16.19 -7.82 -2.76
CA ALA A 111 14.95 -7.64 -3.53
C ALA A 111 15.12 -7.97 -5.01
N LEU A 112 14.08 -8.53 -5.61
CA LEU A 112 14.01 -8.94 -7.01
C LEU A 112 12.83 -8.27 -7.71
N ASN A 113 12.92 -8.11 -9.03
CA ASN A 113 11.81 -7.71 -9.88
C ASN A 113 11.09 -6.41 -9.49
N LEU A 114 11.78 -5.50 -8.80
CA LEU A 114 11.29 -4.17 -8.41
C LEU A 114 12.11 -3.07 -9.09
N ALA A 115 11.55 -1.88 -9.16
CA ALA A 115 12.26 -0.69 -9.60
C ALA A 115 13.43 -0.38 -8.65
N GLN A 116 14.61 -0.07 -9.20
CA GLN A 116 15.83 0.14 -8.42
C GLN A 116 15.72 1.32 -7.44
N GLU A 117 14.91 2.31 -7.77
CA GLU A 117 14.64 3.50 -6.96
C GLU A 117 13.98 3.18 -5.61
N LEU A 118 13.37 1.98 -5.49
CA LEU A 118 12.73 1.53 -4.25
C LEU A 118 13.68 0.86 -3.27
N LEU A 119 14.88 0.47 -3.76
CA LEU A 119 15.78 -0.36 -2.99
C LEU A 119 16.65 0.50 -2.06
N GLY A 120 16.83 0.00 -0.85
CA GLY A 120 17.78 0.52 0.13
C GLY A 120 19.14 -0.16 0.04
N ASP A 121 19.93 -0.01 1.10
CA ASP A 121 21.22 -0.69 1.23
C ASP A 121 21.03 -2.22 1.12
N ASN A 122 22.01 -2.91 0.55
CA ASN A 122 21.96 -4.34 0.25
C ASN A 122 20.76 -4.77 -0.62
N SER A 123 20.32 -3.90 -1.52
CA SER A 123 19.09 -4.11 -2.28
C SER A 123 17.88 -4.45 -1.40
N SER A 124 17.81 -3.86 -0.21
CA SER A 124 16.72 -4.13 0.73
C SER A 124 15.42 -3.45 0.32
N VAL A 125 14.29 -4.06 0.69
CA VAL A 125 12.95 -3.51 0.46
C VAL A 125 12.02 -3.83 1.61
N GLY A 126 11.21 -2.85 2.03
CA GLY A 126 10.11 -3.08 2.97
C GLY A 126 8.88 -3.60 2.24
N ILE A 127 8.42 -4.81 2.56
CA ILE A 127 7.20 -5.37 2.00
C ILE A 127 6.16 -5.56 3.12
N ARG A 128 4.92 -5.19 2.84
CA ARG A 128 3.76 -5.46 3.69
C ARG A 128 2.70 -6.23 2.92
N VAL A 129 2.25 -7.33 3.50
CA VAL A 129 1.06 -8.03 3.00
C VAL A 129 -0.16 -7.26 3.48
N SER A 130 -0.89 -6.67 2.55
CA SER A 130 -2.07 -5.88 2.90
C SER A 130 -3.21 -6.75 3.40
N ARG A 131 -3.91 -6.30 4.44
CA ARG A 131 -5.14 -6.93 4.95
C ARG A 131 -6.40 -6.20 4.48
N GLU A 132 -6.24 -5.08 3.81
CA GLU A 132 -7.34 -4.27 3.30
C GLU A 132 -7.81 -4.84 1.94
N VAL A 133 -9.12 -5.07 1.82
CA VAL A 133 -9.74 -5.79 0.70
C VAL A 133 -9.52 -5.11 -0.65
N PHE A 134 -9.61 -3.77 -0.71
CA PHE A 134 -9.36 -3.01 -1.94
C PHE A 134 -7.93 -3.23 -2.43
N THR A 135 -6.96 -3.07 -1.54
CA THR A 135 -5.53 -3.22 -1.85
C THR A 135 -5.19 -4.65 -2.28
N GLN A 136 -5.72 -5.66 -1.59
CA GLN A 136 -5.53 -7.07 -1.97
C GLN A 136 -6.05 -7.34 -3.38
N ARG A 137 -7.23 -6.84 -3.69
CA ARG A 137 -7.85 -7.00 -5.00
C ARG A 137 -7.12 -6.21 -6.08
N LEU A 138 -6.65 -5.01 -5.75
CA LEU A 138 -5.86 -4.18 -6.64
C LEU A 138 -4.55 -4.89 -7.04
N CYS A 139 -3.78 -5.42 -6.08
CA CYS A 139 -2.57 -6.21 -6.35
C CYS A 139 -2.88 -7.42 -7.24
N ARG A 140 -3.95 -8.16 -6.94
CA ARG A 140 -4.35 -9.33 -7.72
C ARG A 140 -4.75 -8.98 -9.16
N MET A 141 -5.51 -7.89 -9.36
CA MET A 141 -5.95 -7.46 -10.69
C MET A 141 -4.79 -6.85 -11.51
N LEU A 142 -3.92 -6.09 -10.86
CA LEU A 142 -2.72 -5.53 -11.47
C LEU A 142 -1.70 -6.62 -11.80
N ARG A 143 -1.64 -7.70 -10.99
CA ARG A 143 -0.64 -8.76 -10.99
C ARG A 143 0.76 -8.25 -10.72
N LYS A 144 0.88 -7.21 -9.93
CA LYS A 144 2.11 -6.49 -9.59
C LYS A 144 2.01 -5.99 -8.16
N PRO A 145 3.16 -5.81 -7.49
CA PRO A 145 3.21 -5.15 -6.19
C PRO A 145 3.01 -3.65 -6.37
N ILE A 146 2.56 -2.99 -5.32
CA ILE A 146 2.19 -1.58 -5.35
C ILE A 146 3.10 -0.80 -4.42
N VAL A 147 3.72 0.27 -4.91
CA VAL A 147 4.36 1.25 -4.02
C VAL A 147 3.33 1.80 -3.05
N SER A 148 3.69 1.94 -1.80
CA SER A 148 2.84 2.58 -0.80
C SER A 148 3.64 3.54 0.08
N THR A 149 3.25 4.78 0.06
CA THR A 149 3.80 5.83 0.93
C THR A 149 2.67 6.74 1.38
N SER A 150 2.79 7.33 2.58
CA SER A 150 1.77 8.23 3.13
C SER A 150 1.43 9.41 2.20
N ALA A 151 0.16 9.84 2.21
CA ALA A 151 -0.38 10.87 1.32
C ALA A 151 -0.07 12.31 1.79
N ASN A 152 1.23 12.60 2.04
CA ASN A 152 1.74 13.92 2.45
C ASN A 152 3.05 14.26 1.72
N ILE A 153 3.43 15.52 1.69
CA ILE A 153 4.77 15.96 1.28
C ILE A 153 5.79 15.45 2.31
N ALA A 154 6.98 15.10 1.86
CA ALA A 154 8.02 14.57 2.75
C ALA A 154 8.39 15.60 3.84
N GLY A 155 8.39 15.13 5.10
CA GLY A 155 8.65 15.99 6.26
C GLY A 155 7.39 16.59 6.90
N GLU A 156 6.25 16.55 6.24
CA GLU A 156 4.98 16.97 6.81
C GLU A 156 4.30 15.83 7.59
N PRO A 157 3.38 16.12 8.51
CA PRO A 157 2.58 15.11 9.18
C PRO A 157 1.76 14.29 8.18
N SER A 158 1.62 12.99 8.43
CA SER A 158 0.76 12.14 7.64
C SER A 158 -0.71 12.40 7.97
N PRO A 159 -1.60 12.58 6.96
CA PRO A 159 -3.03 12.76 7.20
C PRO A 159 -3.65 11.49 7.80
N ALA A 160 -4.51 11.64 8.79
CA ALA A 160 -5.25 10.52 9.37
C ALA A 160 -6.45 10.14 8.49
N PHE A 161 -7.08 11.13 7.83
CA PHE A 161 -8.29 10.97 7.04
C PHE A 161 -8.15 11.60 5.66
N PHE A 162 -9.04 11.23 4.74
CA PHE A 162 -9.02 11.70 3.35
C PHE A 162 -9.14 13.22 3.22
N ASP A 163 -9.99 13.86 4.00
CA ASP A 163 -10.19 15.31 3.95
C ASP A 163 -9.00 16.12 4.47
N GLU A 164 -8.12 15.53 5.24
CA GLU A 164 -6.86 16.16 5.69
C GLU A 164 -5.75 16.13 4.63
N ILE A 165 -5.92 15.34 3.55
CA ILE A 165 -4.95 15.28 2.46
C ILE A 165 -4.95 16.61 1.71
N SER A 166 -3.77 17.20 1.55
CA SER A 166 -3.63 18.50 0.89
C SER A 166 -4.09 18.46 -0.58
N ASP A 167 -4.59 19.59 -1.07
CA ASP A 167 -4.97 19.73 -2.48
C ASP A 167 -3.76 19.58 -3.41
N GLU A 168 -2.56 19.90 -2.95
CA GLU A 168 -1.32 19.67 -3.68
C GLU A 168 -1.15 18.18 -4.01
N ILE A 169 -1.34 17.29 -3.04
CA ILE A 169 -1.28 15.84 -3.26
C ILE A 169 -2.44 15.37 -4.14
N LYS A 170 -3.67 15.81 -3.85
CA LYS A 170 -4.86 15.40 -4.61
C LYS A 170 -4.76 15.79 -6.10
N SER A 171 -4.20 16.94 -6.41
CA SER A 171 -4.05 17.42 -7.80
C SER A 171 -2.86 16.80 -8.53
N ALA A 172 -1.89 16.23 -7.82
CA ALA A 172 -0.67 15.68 -8.40
C ALA A 172 -0.77 14.19 -8.80
N VAL A 173 -1.82 13.47 -8.34
CA VAL A 173 -2.05 12.07 -8.69
C VAL A 173 -2.94 11.94 -9.93
N ASP A 174 -2.81 10.83 -10.67
CA ASP A 174 -3.59 10.58 -11.88
C ASP A 174 -5.00 10.04 -11.58
N TYR A 175 -5.21 9.47 -10.39
CA TYR A 175 -6.52 8.98 -9.96
C TYR A 175 -6.66 8.99 -8.43
N ILE A 176 -7.84 9.39 -7.97
CA ILE A 176 -8.23 9.35 -6.55
C ILE A 176 -9.33 8.32 -6.39
N VAL A 177 -9.06 7.28 -5.60
CA VAL A 177 -10.02 6.24 -5.25
C VAL A 177 -11.16 6.84 -4.42
N LYS A 178 -12.42 6.55 -4.80
CA LYS A 178 -13.62 7.06 -4.12
C LYS A 178 -14.02 6.24 -2.89
N TYR A 179 -13.64 4.96 -2.92
CA TYR A 179 -13.92 4.02 -1.85
C TYR A 179 -13.27 4.49 -0.53
N ARG A 180 -14.03 4.52 0.56
CA ARG A 180 -13.60 4.91 1.91
C ARG A 180 -13.16 6.37 2.09
N GLN A 181 -13.56 7.33 1.26
CA GLN A 181 -13.24 8.74 1.47
C GLN A 181 -13.93 9.34 2.71
N ASP A 182 -15.06 8.78 3.11
CA ASP A 182 -15.85 9.16 4.29
C ASP A 182 -15.47 8.40 5.57
N ASP A 183 -14.54 7.44 5.47
CA ASP A 183 -14.08 6.65 6.62
C ASP A 183 -13.26 7.51 7.58
N LYS A 184 -13.74 7.62 8.82
CA LYS A 184 -13.09 8.35 9.93
C LYS A 184 -12.55 7.40 11.01
N THR A 185 -12.42 6.11 10.70
CA THR A 185 -11.81 5.14 11.62
C THR A 185 -10.32 5.42 11.75
N PRO A 186 -9.82 5.70 12.97
CA PRO A 186 -8.40 5.94 13.17
C PRO A 186 -7.58 4.67 12.91
N HIS A 187 -6.52 4.81 12.14
CA HIS A 187 -5.57 3.72 11.89
C HIS A 187 -4.16 4.13 12.34
N ALA A 188 -3.43 3.17 12.92
CA ALA A 188 -2.03 3.35 13.27
C ALA A 188 -1.12 2.96 12.09
N PRO A 189 0.08 3.56 11.98
CA PRO A 189 1.11 3.08 11.07
C PRO A 189 1.46 1.61 11.35
N SER A 190 1.95 0.88 10.34
CA SER A 190 2.43 -0.50 10.53
C SER A 190 3.62 -0.56 11.47
N SER A 191 3.78 -1.66 12.19
CA SER A 191 5.08 -2.02 12.76
C SER A 191 6.10 -2.22 11.64
N VAL A 192 7.39 -1.98 11.90
CA VAL A 192 8.47 -2.19 10.92
C VAL A 192 9.56 -3.01 11.57
N VAL A 193 9.86 -4.15 10.96
CA VAL A 193 10.95 -5.03 11.38
C VAL A 193 11.89 -5.29 10.20
N MET A 194 13.17 -5.44 10.46
CA MET A 194 14.12 -5.98 9.52
C MET A 194 14.30 -7.46 9.85
N LEU A 195 14.25 -8.31 8.86
CA LEU A 195 14.38 -9.75 9.00
C LEU A 195 15.47 -10.25 8.03
N SER A 196 16.58 -10.69 8.61
CA SER A 196 17.70 -11.26 7.83
C SER A 196 17.44 -12.73 7.46
N ALA A 197 18.18 -13.23 6.48
CA ALA A 197 18.04 -14.59 6.00
C ALA A 197 18.31 -15.67 7.08
N ASP A 198 19.08 -15.33 8.12
CA ASP A 198 19.36 -16.20 9.27
C ASP A 198 18.28 -16.14 10.36
N ASN A 199 17.11 -15.54 10.08
CA ASN A 199 16.01 -15.27 11.00
C ASN A 199 16.33 -14.26 12.13
N THR A 200 17.41 -13.49 12.03
CA THR A 200 17.65 -12.39 12.96
C THR A 200 16.64 -11.25 12.75
N ILE A 201 15.94 -10.86 13.82
CA ILE A 201 14.92 -9.81 13.79
C ILE A 201 15.48 -8.54 14.46
N LYS A 202 15.30 -7.40 13.79
CA LYS A 202 15.54 -6.06 14.37
C LYS A 202 14.28 -5.22 14.23
N ILE A 203 13.70 -4.82 15.37
CA ILE A 203 12.52 -3.93 15.40
C ILE A 203 12.98 -2.51 15.13
N LEU A 204 12.45 -1.88 14.08
CA LEU A 204 12.75 -0.49 13.71
C LEU A 204 11.64 0.46 14.16
N ARG A 205 10.40 -0.03 14.18
CA ARG A 205 9.22 0.67 14.70
C ARG A 205 8.24 -0.36 15.26
N PRO A 206 7.82 -0.26 16.55
CA PRO A 206 6.84 -1.17 17.17
C PRO A 206 5.41 -0.96 16.64
#